data_d38d975ddf2098aba720d577e3f467a1
#
_entry.id   d38d975ddf2098aba720d577e3f467a1
#
_cell.length_a   1.000
_cell.length_b   1.000
_cell.length_c   1.000
_cell.angle_alpha   90.00
_cell.angle_beta   90.00
_cell.angle_gamma   90.00
#
_symmetry.space_group_name_H-M   'P 1'
#
loop_
_entity.id
_entity.type
_entity.pdbx_description
1 polymer ?
#
loop_
_entity_poly.entity_id
_entity_poly.type
_entity_poly.pdbx_seq_one_letter_code
_entity_poly.pdbx_strand_id
1 'polypeptide(L)'
;VVGSSNNPISGVTIATILFTSILLLALLGTGSGVGAASAIMVGAVVCCAAAIGGDNLQDLKAGQLVGATPWKQQIMQIVGTLSSAIVLGLVLDILHTAYTIGSPTLSAPQATLMKSVADGVFSGNLPWAFVYAGGLIAIALIIIDLRQEKIGSDFRVPVLAVAVGIYLPITLTVPIF
;
A
#
# COMPACT_ATOMS: atom_id res chain seq x y z
N VAL A 1 -0.07 -1.84 19.13
CA VAL A 1 0.06 -0.82 18.08
C VAL A 1 -1.05 -1.05 17.07
N VAL A 2 -2.10 -0.25 17.18
CA VAL A 2 -3.25 -0.34 16.30
C VAL A 2 -3.07 0.79 15.29
N GLY A 3 -2.47 0.49 14.18
CA GLY A 3 -2.32 1.44 13.09
C GLY A 3 -2.95 0.91 11.81
N SER A 4 -2.71 1.57 10.72
CA SER A 4 -3.04 1.12 9.36
C SER A 4 -2.52 -0.29 9.03
N SER A 5 -1.67 -0.87 9.87
CA SER A 5 -1.16 -2.24 9.76
C SER A 5 -2.24 -3.33 9.92
N ASN A 6 -3.38 -3.03 10.51
CA ASN A 6 -4.51 -3.96 10.58
C ASN A 6 -5.24 -4.12 9.24
N ASN A 7 -5.05 -3.19 8.32
CA ASN A 7 -5.59 -3.25 6.97
C ASN A 7 -4.41 -3.39 5.99
N PRO A 8 -4.33 -4.46 5.19
CA PRO A 8 -3.19 -4.73 4.30
C PRO A 8 -3.21 -3.84 3.05
N ILE A 9 -3.23 -2.51 3.24
CA ILE A 9 -3.36 -1.51 2.18
C ILE A 9 -2.27 -1.69 1.13
N SER A 10 -1.00 -1.77 1.55
CA SER A 10 0.13 -1.92 0.64
C SER A 10 0.09 -3.24 -0.13
N GLY A 11 -0.26 -4.35 0.55
CA GLY A 11 -0.37 -5.67 -0.08
C GLY A 11 -1.47 -5.72 -1.13
N VAL A 12 -2.66 -5.21 -0.80
CA VAL A 12 -3.80 -5.14 -1.74
C VAL A 12 -3.47 -4.25 -2.93
N THR A 13 -2.84 -3.10 -2.70
CA THR A 13 -2.48 -2.15 -3.77
C THR A 13 -1.46 -2.75 -4.73
N ILE A 14 -0.39 -3.39 -4.21
CA ILE A 14 0.63 -4.03 -5.06
C ILE A 14 0.00 -5.18 -5.86
N ALA A 15 -0.81 -6.02 -5.22
CA ALA A 15 -1.52 -7.11 -5.90
C ALA A 15 -2.45 -6.58 -7.00
N THR A 16 -3.17 -5.50 -6.73
CA THR A 16 -4.06 -4.85 -7.70
C THR A 16 -3.27 -4.28 -8.89
N ILE A 17 -2.17 -3.57 -8.63
CA ILE A 17 -1.33 -3.02 -9.71
C ILE A 17 -0.76 -4.15 -10.56
N LEU A 18 -0.24 -5.21 -9.93
CA LEU A 18 0.31 -6.36 -10.66
C LEU A 18 -0.77 -7.04 -11.52
N PHE A 19 -1.92 -7.35 -10.94
CA PHE A 19 -3.03 -7.98 -11.66
C PHE A 19 -3.55 -7.10 -12.79
N THR A 20 -3.78 -5.81 -12.53
CA THR A 20 -4.26 -4.87 -13.55
C THR A 20 -3.23 -4.66 -14.65
N SER A 21 -1.93 -4.61 -14.31
CA SER A 21 -0.86 -4.51 -15.31
C SER A 21 -0.83 -5.72 -16.24
N ILE A 22 -0.94 -6.94 -15.69
CA ILE A 22 -1.00 -8.17 -16.48
C ILE A 22 -2.26 -8.19 -17.37
N LEU A 23 -3.41 -7.83 -16.79
CA LEU A 23 -4.67 -7.77 -17.54
C LEU A 23 -4.60 -6.75 -18.68
N LEU A 24 -4.12 -5.54 -18.41
CA LEU A 24 -3.97 -4.51 -19.44
C LEU A 24 -2.92 -4.89 -20.49
N LEU A 25 -1.85 -5.55 -20.09
CA LEU A 25 -0.86 -6.08 -21.04
C LEU A 25 -1.48 -7.11 -21.99
N ALA A 26 -2.33 -7.99 -21.46
CA ALA A 26 -3.04 -8.99 -22.26
C ALA A 26 -4.07 -8.36 -23.24
N LEU A 27 -4.71 -7.24 -22.83
CA LEU A 27 -5.73 -6.56 -23.63
C LEU A 27 -5.16 -5.55 -24.63
N LEU A 28 -4.15 -4.78 -24.23
CA LEU A 28 -3.60 -3.65 -25.01
C LEU A 28 -2.28 -4.01 -25.71
N GLY A 29 -1.65 -5.12 -25.34
CA GLY A 29 -0.36 -5.54 -25.87
C GLY A 29 0.83 -4.74 -25.27
N THR A 30 2.02 -5.18 -25.67
CA THR A 30 3.29 -4.52 -25.30
C THR A 30 3.45 -3.21 -26.07
N GLY A 31 3.78 -2.11 -25.37
CA GLY A 31 4.14 -0.83 -26.01
C GLY A 31 3.13 0.31 -25.84
N SER A 32 2.01 0.09 -25.16
CA SER A 32 1.14 1.20 -24.78
C SER A 32 1.76 1.95 -23.57
N GLY A 33 2.38 3.11 -23.80
CA GLY A 33 2.90 3.97 -22.74
C GLY A 33 1.83 4.43 -21.73
N VAL A 34 0.57 4.17 -22.03
CA VAL A 34 -0.59 4.48 -21.19
C VAL A 34 -0.90 3.34 -20.21
N GLY A 35 -0.47 2.11 -20.49
CA GLY A 35 -0.84 0.92 -19.72
C GLY A 35 -0.35 0.96 -18.28
N ALA A 36 0.91 1.28 -18.06
CA ALA A 36 1.48 1.38 -16.71
C ALA A 36 0.82 2.49 -15.88
N ALA A 37 0.59 3.66 -16.48
CA ALA A 37 -0.11 4.76 -15.81
C ALA A 37 -1.56 4.37 -15.45
N SER A 38 -2.28 3.71 -16.36
CA SER A 38 -3.64 3.24 -16.09
C SER A 38 -3.68 2.20 -14.97
N ALA A 39 -2.73 1.28 -14.92
CA ALA A 39 -2.62 0.30 -13.83
C ALA A 39 -2.37 0.97 -12.48
N ILE A 40 -1.50 1.98 -12.43
CA ILE A 40 -1.24 2.77 -11.22
C ILE A 40 -2.50 3.53 -10.79
N MET A 41 -3.24 4.12 -11.73
CA MET A 41 -4.49 4.83 -11.40
C MET A 41 -5.56 3.90 -10.80
N VAL A 42 -5.74 2.70 -11.36
CA VAL A 42 -6.63 1.69 -10.77
C VAL A 42 -6.14 1.29 -9.37
N GLY A 43 -4.83 1.06 -9.23
CA GLY A 43 -4.22 0.77 -7.93
C GLY A 43 -4.44 1.89 -6.91
N ALA A 44 -4.36 3.15 -7.34
CA ALA A 44 -4.62 4.30 -6.48
C ALA A 44 -6.07 4.34 -5.96
N VAL A 45 -7.06 4.07 -6.82
CA VAL A 45 -8.48 4.02 -6.42
C VAL A 45 -8.71 2.89 -5.40
N VAL A 46 -8.16 1.70 -5.65
CA VAL A 46 -8.28 0.56 -4.73
C VAL A 46 -7.54 0.84 -3.41
N CYS A 47 -6.38 1.48 -3.47
CA CYS A 47 -5.62 1.91 -2.30
C CYS A 47 -6.44 2.88 -1.43
N CYS A 48 -7.05 3.89 -2.04
CA CYS A 48 -7.93 4.83 -1.33
C CYS A 48 -9.12 4.13 -0.68
N ALA A 49 -9.78 3.21 -1.39
CA ALA A 49 -10.89 2.44 -0.85
C ALA A 49 -10.47 1.57 0.35
N ALA A 50 -9.32 0.91 0.25
CA ALA A 50 -8.77 0.10 1.33
C ALA A 50 -8.38 0.95 2.55
N ALA A 51 -7.74 2.11 2.33
CA ALA A 51 -7.34 3.03 3.39
C ALA A 51 -8.54 3.58 4.13
N ILE A 52 -9.51 4.17 3.40
CA ILE A 52 -10.70 4.78 4.02
C ILE A 52 -11.53 3.74 4.79
N GLY A 53 -11.59 2.50 4.31
CA GLY A 53 -12.30 1.42 4.99
C GLY A 53 -11.71 1.14 6.38
N GLY A 54 -10.40 1.11 6.52
CA GLY A 54 -9.73 0.92 7.81
C GLY A 54 -9.86 2.13 8.73
N ASP A 55 -9.52 3.30 8.22
CA ASP A 55 -9.49 4.54 9.00
C ASP A 55 -10.89 4.94 9.46
N ASN A 56 -11.90 4.83 8.59
CA ASN A 56 -13.28 5.13 8.92
C ASN A 56 -13.81 4.24 10.05
N LEU A 57 -13.51 2.94 10.02
CA LEU A 57 -13.93 2.02 11.08
C LEU A 57 -13.27 2.35 12.42
N GLN A 58 -12.00 2.73 12.42
CA GLN A 58 -11.28 3.15 13.63
C GLN A 58 -11.86 4.42 14.22
N ASP A 59 -12.12 5.43 13.39
CA ASP A 59 -12.71 6.70 13.81
C ASP A 59 -14.13 6.51 14.37
N LEU A 60 -14.96 5.71 13.70
CA LEU A 60 -16.30 5.41 14.17
C LEU A 60 -16.29 4.64 15.50
N LYS A 61 -15.29 3.73 15.67
CA LYS A 61 -15.13 3.01 16.93
C LYS A 61 -14.68 3.93 18.06
N ALA A 62 -13.73 4.81 17.81
CA ALA A 62 -13.31 5.82 18.77
C ALA A 62 -14.47 6.74 19.15
N GLY A 63 -15.24 7.19 18.17
CA GLY A 63 -16.44 8.00 18.39
C GLY A 63 -17.50 7.28 19.20
N GLN A 64 -17.73 6.01 18.96
CA GLN A 64 -18.65 5.20 19.76
C GLN A 64 -18.24 5.19 21.25
N LEU A 65 -16.94 5.07 21.54
CA LEU A 65 -16.44 5.06 22.91
C LEU A 65 -16.65 6.38 23.64
N VAL A 66 -16.58 7.51 22.94
CA VAL A 66 -16.82 8.84 23.52
C VAL A 66 -18.27 9.33 23.38
N GLY A 67 -19.18 8.47 22.85
CA GLY A 67 -20.60 8.81 22.72
C GLY A 67 -20.93 9.76 21.55
N ALA A 68 -20.03 9.87 20.56
CA ALA A 68 -20.29 10.68 19.38
C ALA A 68 -21.31 10.04 18.43
N THR A 69 -22.04 10.89 17.72
CA THR A 69 -23.07 10.43 16.77
C THR A 69 -22.41 9.99 15.45
N PRO A 70 -22.52 8.73 15.01
CA PRO A 70 -21.78 8.21 13.85
C PRO A 70 -21.98 8.98 12.55
N TRP A 71 -23.23 9.36 12.22
CA TRP A 71 -23.49 10.09 10.97
C TRP A 71 -22.85 11.47 10.94
N LYS A 72 -22.72 12.16 12.08
CA LYS A 72 -22.04 13.47 12.17
C LYS A 72 -20.53 13.30 11.94
N GLN A 73 -19.95 12.24 12.47
CA GLN A 73 -18.54 11.91 12.21
C GLN A 73 -18.29 11.67 10.73
N GLN A 74 -19.12 10.87 10.07
CA GLN A 74 -18.98 10.60 8.63
C GLN A 74 -19.09 11.86 7.77
N ILE A 75 -20.02 12.78 8.10
CA ILE A 75 -20.10 14.07 7.41
C ILE A 75 -18.80 14.86 7.57
N MET A 76 -18.26 14.92 8.79
CA MET A 76 -17.00 15.63 9.04
C MET A 76 -15.80 14.98 8.34
N GLN A 77 -15.78 13.66 8.24
CA GLN A 77 -14.77 12.93 7.45
C GLN A 77 -14.85 13.30 5.96
N ILE A 78 -16.05 13.37 5.40
CA ILE A 78 -16.24 13.79 3.99
C ILE A 78 -15.75 15.23 3.79
N VAL A 79 -16.12 16.15 4.67
CA VAL A 79 -15.66 17.54 4.61
C VAL A 79 -14.15 17.64 4.75
N GLY A 80 -13.56 16.89 5.69
CA GLY A 80 -12.10 16.83 5.87
C GLY A 80 -11.39 16.29 4.64
N THR A 81 -11.89 15.20 4.04
CA THR A 81 -11.33 14.61 2.83
C THR A 81 -11.38 15.57 1.65
N LEU A 82 -12.51 16.24 1.43
CA LEU A 82 -12.66 17.21 0.35
C LEU A 82 -11.73 18.42 0.53
N SER A 83 -11.64 18.96 1.75
CA SER A 83 -10.73 20.08 2.03
C SER A 83 -9.25 19.69 1.85
N SER A 84 -8.86 18.49 2.29
CA SER A 84 -7.50 17.97 2.11
C SER A 84 -7.17 17.74 0.64
N ALA A 85 -8.12 17.22 -0.14
CA ALA A 85 -7.91 16.96 -1.56
C ALA A 85 -7.59 18.22 -2.37
N ILE A 86 -8.19 19.36 -2.01
CA ILE A 86 -7.93 20.66 -2.67
C ILE A 86 -6.48 21.10 -2.42
N VAL A 87 -5.97 20.92 -1.21
CA VAL A 87 -4.65 21.42 -0.80
C VAL A 87 -3.53 20.44 -1.17
N LEU A 88 -3.82 19.14 -1.09
CA LEU A 88 -2.80 18.10 -1.24
C LEU A 88 -2.12 18.12 -2.61
N GLY A 89 -2.87 18.37 -3.68
CA GLY A 89 -2.32 18.48 -5.03
C GLY A 89 -1.27 19.57 -5.15
N LEU A 90 -1.55 20.76 -4.62
CA LEU A 90 -0.61 21.88 -4.60
C LEU A 90 0.63 21.58 -3.76
N VAL A 91 0.45 20.97 -2.59
CA VAL A 91 1.57 20.60 -1.71
C VAL A 91 2.48 19.56 -2.38
N LEU A 92 1.91 18.56 -3.05
CA LEU A 92 2.69 17.55 -3.78
C LEU A 92 3.46 18.16 -4.95
N ASP A 93 2.87 19.09 -5.68
CA ASP A 93 3.54 19.78 -6.79
C ASP A 93 4.72 20.63 -6.30
N ILE A 94 4.54 21.38 -5.21
CA ILE A 94 5.62 22.15 -4.57
C ILE A 94 6.73 21.22 -4.08
N LEU A 95 6.39 20.11 -3.41
CA LEU A 95 7.37 19.14 -2.92
C LEU A 95 8.12 18.47 -4.08
N HIS A 96 7.42 18.13 -5.15
CA HIS A 96 8.06 17.54 -6.32
C HIS A 96 9.02 18.50 -7.00
N THR A 97 8.62 19.77 -7.14
CA THR A 97 9.45 20.83 -7.75
C THR A 97 10.67 21.16 -6.89
N ALA A 98 10.52 21.20 -5.56
CA ALA A 98 11.60 21.56 -4.65
C ALA A 98 12.60 20.41 -4.39
N TYR A 99 12.10 19.18 -4.23
CA TYR A 99 12.91 18.05 -3.76
C TYR A 99 12.91 16.85 -4.69
N THR A 100 12.08 16.80 -5.70
CA THR A 100 11.84 15.65 -6.60
C THR A 100 11.46 14.39 -5.82
N ILE A 101 10.17 14.11 -5.72
CA ILE A 101 9.64 12.93 -5.00
C ILE A 101 10.28 11.65 -5.58
N GLY A 102 10.81 10.78 -4.71
CA GLY A 102 11.55 9.58 -5.08
C GLY A 102 13.07 9.77 -5.16
N SER A 103 13.58 10.99 -4.93
CA SER A 103 15.02 11.26 -4.81
C SER A 103 15.57 10.82 -3.45
N PRO A 104 16.92 10.77 -3.27
CA PRO A 104 17.53 10.47 -1.97
C PRO A 104 17.13 11.46 -0.87
N THR A 105 16.81 12.71 -1.24
CA THR A 105 16.39 13.77 -0.31
C THR A 105 14.94 13.64 0.11
N LEU A 106 14.07 13.16 -0.77
CA LEU A 106 12.65 12.90 -0.51
C LEU A 106 12.30 11.50 -0.99
N SER A 107 12.70 10.50 -0.22
CA SER A 107 12.49 9.10 -0.59
C SER A 107 11.02 8.72 -0.52
N ALA A 108 10.54 8.03 -1.55
CA ALA A 108 9.18 7.49 -1.64
C ALA A 108 9.23 6.00 -2.01
N PRO A 109 9.72 5.13 -1.10
CA PRO A 109 10.02 3.74 -1.44
C PRO A 109 8.80 2.98 -1.94
N GLN A 110 7.63 3.13 -1.33
CA GLN A 110 6.41 2.44 -1.76
C GLN A 110 5.94 2.88 -3.16
N ALA A 111 5.95 4.19 -3.43
CA ALA A 111 5.58 4.71 -4.74
C ALA A 111 6.56 4.24 -5.82
N THR A 112 7.84 4.22 -5.51
CA THR A 112 8.89 3.71 -6.40
C THR A 112 8.71 2.21 -6.69
N LEU A 113 8.37 1.41 -5.66
CA LEU A 113 8.06 -0.01 -5.84
C LEU A 113 6.85 -0.21 -6.77
N MET A 114 5.76 0.49 -6.52
CA MET A 114 4.54 0.38 -7.31
C MET A 114 4.78 0.76 -8.78
N LYS A 115 5.53 1.83 -8.99
CA LYS A 115 5.97 2.22 -10.34
C LYS A 115 6.82 1.14 -10.99
N SER A 116 7.83 0.61 -10.28
CA SER A 116 8.72 -0.44 -10.80
C SER A 116 7.98 -1.73 -11.15
N VAL A 117 6.96 -2.10 -10.37
CA VAL A 117 6.11 -3.25 -10.68
C VAL A 117 5.31 -3.02 -11.97
N ALA A 118 4.66 -1.86 -12.09
CA ALA A 118 3.88 -1.54 -13.29
C ALA A 118 4.80 -1.49 -14.53
N ASP A 119 5.87 -0.71 -14.48
CA ASP A 119 6.82 -0.57 -15.58
C ASP A 119 7.48 -1.91 -15.95
N GLY A 120 7.81 -2.73 -14.95
CA GLY A 120 8.43 -4.05 -15.13
C GLY A 120 7.54 -5.03 -15.89
N VAL A 121 6.22 -5.00 -15.65
CA VAL A 121 5.26 -5.84 -16.38
C VAL A 121 5.17 -5.40 -17.85
N PHE A 122 5.05 -4.10 -18.11
CA PHE A 122 4.90 -3.59 -19.49
C PHE A 122 6.18 -3.63 -20.31
N SER A 123 7.35 -3.47 -19.66
CA SER A 123 8.66 -3.58 -20.33
C SER A 123 9.14 -5.02 -20.51
N GLY A 124 8.48 -5.99 -19.89
CA GLY A 124 8.91 -7.39 -19.88
C GLY A 124 10.17 -7.66 -19.05
N ASN A 125 10.70 -6.66 -18.36
CA ASN A 125 11.93 -6.74 -17.57
C ASN A 125 11.69 -7.00 -16.08
N LEU A 126 10.54 -7.59 -15.75
CA LEU A 126 10.28 -7.97 -14.36
C LEU A 126 11.31 -9.03 -13.92
N PRO A 127 12.01 -8.83 -12.81
CA PRO A 127 12.97 -9.82 -12.32
C PRO A 127 12.24 -11.02 -11.69
N TRP A 128 11.70 -11.89 -12.53
CA TRP A 128 10.88 -13.04 -12.13
C TRP A 128 11.54 -13.92 -11.07
N ALA A 129 12.86 -14.03 -11.10
CA ALA A 129 13.60 -14.78 -10.09
C ALA A 129 13.34 -14.25 -8.66
N PHE A 130 13.33 -12.93 -8.48
CA PHE A 130 13.01 -12.32 -7.17
C PHE A 130 11.53 -12.44 -6.82
N VAL A 131 10.63 -12.38 -7.81
CA VAL A 131 9.19 -12.57 -7.60
C VAL A 131 8.92 -13.99 -7.10
N TYR A 132 9.51 -15.01 -7.74
CA TYR A 132 9.39 -16.40 -7.28
C TYR A 132 10.04 -16.63 -5.93
N ALA A 133 11.22 -16.07 -5.68
CA ALA A 133 11.89 -16.17 -4.38
C ALA A 133 11.03 -15.53 -3.27
N GLY A 134 10.49 -14.35 -3.51
CA GLY A 134 9.56 -13.68 -2.58
C GLY A 134 8.29 -14.51 -2.32
N GLY A 135 7.72 -15.10 -3.36
CA GLY A 135 6.58 -16.02 -3.25
C GLY A 135 6.87 -17.25 -2.40
N LEU A 136 8.04 -17.86 -2.59
CA LEU A 136 8.47 -19.01 -1.77
C LEU A 136 8.67 -18.63 -0.30
N ILE A 137 9.28 -17.49 -0.03
CA ILE A 137 9.45 -16.96 1.33
C ILE A 137 8.08 -16.70 1.96
N ALA A 138 7.15 -16.10 1.24
CA ALA A 138 5.80 -15.83 1.72
C ALA A 138 5.05 -17.13 2.09
N ILE A 139 5.12 -18.14 1.23
CA ILE A 139 4.52 -19.47 1.50
C ILE A 139 5.13 -20.10 2.75
N ALA A 140 6.46 -20.08 2.88
CA ALA A 140 7.15 -20.60 4.05
C ALA A 140 6.71 -19.90 5.35
N LEU A 141 6.62 -18.58 5.32
CA LEU A 141 6.17 -17.77 6.47
C LEU A 141 4.70 -18.05 6.82
N ILE A 142 3.82 -18.20 5.83
CA ILE A 142 2.41 -18.59 6.06
C ILE A 142 2.33 -19.95 6.74
N ILE A 143 3.09 -20.92 6.29
CA ILE A 143 3.12 -22.26 6.90
C ILE A 143 3.62 -22.19 8.36
N ILE A 144 4.64 -21.40 8.62
CA ILE A 144 5.17 -21.19 9.98
C ILE A 144 4.11 -20.51 10.86
N ASP A 145 3.47 -19.44 10.40
CA ASP A 145 2.46 -18.73 11.17
C ASP A 145 1.24 -19.61 11.48
N LEU A 146 0.74 -20.37 10.49
CA LEU A 146 -0.35 -21.34 10.71
C LEU A 146 0.03 -22.47 11.68
N ARG A 147 1.29 -22.90 11.69
CA ARG A 147 1.77 -23.88 12.67
C ARG A 147 1.81 -23.29 14.07
N GLN A 148 2.30 -22.07 14.23
CA GLN A 148 2.35 -21.38 15.51
C GLN A 148 0.95 -21.14 16.07
N GLU A 149 -0.01 -20.79 15.21
CA GLU A 149 -1.42 -20.65 15.59
C GLU A 149 -1.99 -21.97 16.14
N LYS A 150 -1.73 -23.11 15.46
CA LYS A 150 -2.21 -24.43 15.90
C LYS A 150 -1.59 -24.90 17.21
N ILE A 151 -0.36 -24.48 17.51
CA ILE A 151 0.36 -24.83 18.75
C ILE A 151 -0.06 -23.92 19.91
N GLY A 152 -0.82 -22.82 19.62
CA GLY A 152 -1.21 -21.83 20.64
C GLY A 152 -0.04 -21.00 21.15
N SER A 153 0.97 -20.78 20.30
CA SER A 153 2.13 -19.97 20.66
C SER A 153 1.75 -18.49 20.80
N ASP A 154 2.22 -17.84 21.85
CA ASP A 154 2.10 -16.38 22.02
C ASP A 154 2.93 -15.60 20.99
N PHE A 155 3.91 -16.24 20.36
CA PHE A 155 4.73 -15.65 19.33
C PHE A 155 4.17 -15.99 17.95
N ARG A 156 3.79 -14.93 17.21
CA ARG A 156 3.28 -15.03 15.81
C ARG A 156 4.28 -14.37 14.86
N VAL A 157 4.36 -14.90 13.65
CA VAL A 157 5.21 -14.35 12.57
C VAL A 157 4.31 -13.79 11.47
N PRO A 158 3.81 -12.56 11.60
CA PRO A 158 2.94 -11.98 10.58
C PRO A 158 3.73 -11.73 9.29
N VAL A 159 3.31 -12.37 8.21
CA VAL A 159 3.98 -12.34 6.90
C VAL A 159 4.20 -10.91 6.40
N LEU A 160 3.19 -10.03 6.60
CA LEU A 160 3.27 -8.63 6.20
C LEU A 160 4.32 -7.85 6.97
N ALA A 161 4.49 -8.11 8.26
CA ALA A 161 5.52 -7.44 9.06
C ALA A 161 6.92 -7.82 8.60
N VAL A 162 7.14 -9.11 8.27
CA VAL A 162 8.41 -9.57 7.71
C VAL A 162 8.66 -8.93 6.34
N ALA A 163 7.66 -8.90 5.45
CA ALA A 163 7.78 -8.28 4.14
C ALA A 163 8.14 -6.78 4.24
N VAL A 164 7.46 -6.05 5.13
CA VAL A 164 7.76 -4.64 5.40
C VAL A 164 9.18 -4.46 5.96
N GLY A 165 9.62 -5.34 6.87
CA GLY A 165 10.97 -5.30 7.43
C GLY A 165 12.07 -5.57 6.42
N ILE A 166 11.82 -6.40 5.41
CA ILE A 166 12.77 -6.64 4.31
C ILE A 166 12.82 -5.45 3.35
N TYR A 167 11.69 -4.81 3.11
CA TYR A 167 11.55 -3.79 2.07
C TYR A 167 11.92 -2.38 2.55
N LEU A 168 11.52 -2.00 3.78
CA LEU A 168 11.75 -0.65 4.29
C LEU A 168 13.20 -0.49 4.80
N PRO A 169 13.87 0.61 4.43
CA PRO A 169 15.15 0.96 5.03
C PRO A 169 15.04 1.12 6.55
N ILE A 170 16.05 0.65 7.27
CA ILE A 170 16.08 0.69 8.73
C ILE A 170 15.91 2.11 9.29
N THR A 171 16.35 3.12 8.56
CA THR A 171 16.20 4.54 8.90
C THR A 171 14.74 4.99 9.00
N LEU A 172 13.82 4.33 8.29
CA LEU A 172 12.40 4.61 8.34
C LEU A 172 11.66 3.75 9.38
N THR A 173 12.24 2.62 9.79
CA THR A 173 11.63 1.72 10.77
C THR A 173 12.05 2.04 12.20
N VAL A 174 13.27 2.50 12.44
CA VAL A 174 13.79 2.85 13.78
C VAL A 174 12.92 3.88 14.52
N PRO A 175 12.38 4.94 13.92
CA PRO A 175 11.51 5.89 14.63
C PRO A 175 10.17 5.31 15.08
N ILE A 176 9.80 4.10 14.62
CA ILE A 176 8.53 3.44 14.98
C ILE A 176 8.67 2.63 16.29
N PHE A 177 9.90 2.28 16.68
CA PHE A 177 10.22 1.60 17.92
C PHE A 177 10.67 2.57 19.00
#